data_1ecd8b7142d65d16fc46997b359c8e0f
#
_entry.id   1ecd8b7142d65d16fc46997b359c8e0f
#
_cell.length_a   1.000
_cell.length_b   1.000
_cell.length_c   1.000
_cell.angle_alpha   90.00
_cell.angle_beta   90.00
_cell.angle_gamma   90.00
#
_symmetry.space_group_name_H-M   'P 1'
#
loop_
_entity.id
_entity.type
_entity.pdbx_description
1 polymer ?
#
loop_
_entity_poly.entity_id
_entity_poly.type
_entity_poly.pdbx_seq_one_letter_code
_entity_poly.pdbx_strand_id
1 'polypeptide(L)'
;TLSNEDVIKRRLIQTIGCIPSNITIQTWFSFLLQHGVRPYQGSLNDLLFDVDIRGMLLVNQQSGIKYKNTNGSPVYWGESDFDRHYFTKDIRIYSDKISKFVFKCNSQSNDAVINRLTRIYDYIFIDEVQDLAGHDFELLKLLFKSSISVLLVGDPRQVTYLTHTERKYAKYKNGKIQEFIENELGRRITCTIDETTLAASHRCSKPICKYSSQLYPDLSETTSCSCCRQSDISHQGVFLVKPGDLD
;
A
#
# COMPACT_ATOMS: atom_id res chain seq x y z
N THR A 1 5.81 -5.21 -1.66
CA THR A 1 6.71 -5.53 -2.81
C THR A 1 6.71 -7.04 -3.08
N LEU A 2 7.21 -7.47 -4.26
CA LEU A 2 7.38 -8.90 -4.55
C LEU A 2 8.30 -9.59 -3.52
N SER A 3 9.33 -8.89 -3.06
CA SER A 3 10.22 -9.38 -2.00
C SER A 3 9.48 -9.67 -0.70
N ASN A 4 8.55 -8.81 -0.29
CA ASN A 4 7.74 -9.02 0.92
C ASN A 4 6.79 -10.22 0.75
N GLU A 5 6.20 -10.38 -0.43
CA GLU A 5 5.35 -11.53 -0.76
C GLU A 5 6.12 -12.85 -0.57
N ASP A 6 7.35 -12.94 -1.08
CA ASP A 6 8.19 -14.13 -0.94
C ASP A 6 8.61 -14.39 0.51
N VAL A 7 8.86 -13.33 1.29
CA VAL A 7 9.17 -13.44 2.72
C VAL A 7 7.98 -13.99 3.49
N ILE A 8 6.77 -13.49 3.25
CA ILE A 8 5.54 -13.97 3.90
C ILE A 8 5.30 -15.44 3.55
N LYS A 9 5.40 -15.81 2.27
CA LYS A 9 5.24 -17.21 1.82
C LYS A 9 6.22 -18.14 2.53
N ARG A 10 7.50 -17.78 2.57
CA ARG A 10 8.53 -18.58 3.26
C ARG A 10 8.25 -18.72 4.75
N ARG A 11 7.84 -17.65 5.43
CA ARG A 11 7.51 -17.71 6.86
C ARG A 11 6.31 -18.59 7.14
N LEU A 12 5.25 -18.51 6.31
CA LEU A 12 4.10 -19.41 6.42
C LEU A 12 4.52 -20.87 6.29
N ILE A 13 5.30 -21.21 5.26
CA ILE A 13 5.82 -22.57 5.07
C ILE A 13 6.65 -23.02 6.27
N GLN A 14 7.51 -22.15 6.83
CA GLN A 14 8.31 -22.47 8.01
C GLN A 14 7.46 -22.72 9.27
N THR A 15 6.33 -22.00 9.40
CA THR A 15 5.49 -22.06 10.61
C THR A 15 4.48 -23.18 10.57
N ILE A 16 3.84 -23.41 9.44
CA ILE A 16 2.72 -24.36 9.31
C ILE A 16 2.95 -25.44 8.25
N GLY A 17 4.14 -25.50 7.65
CA GLY A 17 4.56 -26.55 6.72
C GLY A 17 4.08 -26.37 5.27
N CYS A 18 3.10 -25.55 5.01
CA CYS A 18 2.56 -25.29 3.67
C CYS A 18 1.91 -23.91 3.57
N ILE A 19 1.50 -23.52 2.39
CA ILE A 19 0.57 -22.39 2.19
C ILE A 19 -0.83 -23.01 2.03
N PRO A 20 -1.77 -22.78 2.97
CA PRO A 20 -3.13 -23.28 2.87
C PRO A 20 -3.82 -22.79 1.59
N SER A 21 -4.65 -23.63 0.97
CA SER A 21 -5.34 -23.29 -0.29
C SER A 21 -6.34 -22.13 -0.19
N ASN A 22 -6.80 -21.83 1.02
CA ASN A 22 -7.69 -20.72 1.33
C ASN A 22 -6.94 -19.40 1.64
N ILE A 23 -5.61 -19.37 1.55
CA ILE A 23 -4.80 -18.17 1.72
C ILE A 23 -4.24 -17.74 0.37
N THR A 24 -4.50 -16.49 -0.02
CA THR A 24 -3.90 -15.86 -1.19
C THR A 24 -2.94 -14.77 -0.73
N ILE A 25 -1.69 -14.82 -1.15
CA ILE A 25 -0.66 -13.82 -0.85
C ILE A 25 -0.28 -13.13 -2.13
N GLN A 26 -0.42 -11.80 -2.18
CA GLN A 26 -0.14 -11.02 -3.38
C GLN A 26 0.15 -9.56 -3.03
N THR A 27 0.77 -8.83 -3.95
CA THR A 27 0.98 -7.40 -3.76
C THR A 27 -0.33 -6.61 -3.86
N TRP A 28 -0.40 -5.42 -3.23
CA TRP A 28 -1.56 -4.53 -3.32
C TRP A 28 -1.98 -4.26 -4.77
N PHE A 29 -1.04 -3.92 -5.63
CA PHE A 29 -1.34 -3.65 -7.03
C PHE A 29 -1.82 -4.89 -7.80
N SER A 30 -1.26 -6.08 -7.50
CA SER A 30 -1.74 -7.34 -8.10
C SER A 30 -3.17 -7.63 -7.67
N PHE A 31 -3.51 -7.39 -6.39
CA PHE A 31 -4.85 -7.51 -5.86
C PHE A 31 -5.83 -6.59 -6.59
N LEU A 32 -5.47 -5.31 -6.74
CA LEU A 32 -6.32 -4.35 -7.46
C LEU A 32 -6.50 -4.71 -8.93
N LEU A 33 -5.44 -5.14 -9.61
CA LEU A 33 -5.50 -5.56 -11.01
C LEU A 33 -6.41 -6.78 -11.20
N GLN A 34 -6.25 -7.79 -10.36
CA GLN A 34 -6.99 -9.05 -10.45
C GLN A 34 -8.46 -8.90 -10.07
N HIS A 35 -8.77 -8.16 -9.01
CA HIS A 35 -10.10 -8.12 -8.44
C HIS A 35 -10.90 -6.89 -8.82
N GLY A 36 -10.25 -5.76 -9.10
CA GLY A 36 -10.90 -4.48 -9.34
C GLY A 36 -10.83 -4.00 -10.79
N VAL A 37 -9.69 -4.21 -11.47
CA VAL A 37 -9.52 -3.72 -12.85
C VAL A 37 -10.11 -4.69 -13.86
N ARG A 38 -9.49 -5.86 -14.02
CA ARG A 38 -9.83 -6.81 -15.10
C ARG A 38 -11.29 -7.26 -15.13
N PRO A 39 -11.92 -7.60 -13.99
CA PRO A 39 -13.32 -8.05 -14.03
C PRO A 39 -14.33 -6.93 -14.28
N TYR A 40 -13.94 -5.66 -14.11
CA TYR A 40 -14.86 -4.52 -14.13
C TYR A 40 -14.45 -3.39 -15.08
N GLN A 41 -13.41 -3.57 -15.87
CA GLN A 41 -12.90 -2.55 -16.78
C GLN A 41 -13.96 -2.06 -17.77
N GLY A 42 -14.80 -2.96 -18.27
CA GLY A 42 -15.93 -2.62 -19.17
C GLY A 42 -17.02 -1.79 -18.50
N SER A 43 -17.17 -1.88 -17.15
CA SER A 43 -18.14 -1.02 -16.44
C SER A 43 -17.72 0.45 -16.42
N LEU A 44 -16.45 0.76 -16.63
CA LEU A 44 -15.95 2.13 -16.65
C LEU A 44 -15.86 2.71 -18.06
N ASN A 45 -15.56 1.87 -19.05
CA ASN A 45 -15.50 2.24 -20.46
C ASN A 45 -15.79 1.00 -21.32
N ASP A 46 -16.85 1.03 -22.11
CA ASP A 46 -17.29 -0.07 -22.96
C ASP A 46 -16.21 -0.53 -23.94
N LEU A 47 -15.33 0.37 -24.40
CA LEU A 47 -14.21 0.04 -25.26
C LEU A 47 -13.19 -0.91 -24.60
N LEU A 48 -13.22 -1.04 -23.28
CA LEU A 48 -12.36 -1.98 -22.56
C LEU A 48 -12.97 -3.37 -22.37
N PHE A 49 -14.20 -3.61 -22.83
CA PHE A 49 -14.90 -4.87 -22.56
C PHE A 49 -14.12 -6.08 -23.09
N ASP A 50 -13.63 -5.98 -24.32
CA ASP A 50 -12.86 -7.06 -24.97
C ASP A 50 -11.34 -6.80 -25.01
N VAL A 51 -10.86 -5.88 -24.17
CA VAL A 51 -9.44 -5.52 -24.15
C VAL A 51 -8.71 -6.30 -23.05
N ASP A 52 -7.62 -6.97 -23.39
CA ASP A 52 -6.72 -7.55 -22.41
C ASP A 52 -5.76 -6.50 -21.84
N ILE A 53 -6.02 -6.07 -20.62
CA ILE A 53 -5.07 -5.22 -19.87
C ILE A 53 -3.86 -6.08 -19.47
N ARG A 54 -2.74 -5.88 -20.20
CA ARG A 54 -1.51 -6.69 -20.11
C ARG A 54 -0.82 -6.66 -18.75
N GLY A 55 -1.22 -5.73 -17.87
CA GLY A 55 -0.65 -5.61 -16.55
C GLY A 55 -0.55 -4.16 -16.11
N MET A 56 0.44 -3.87 -15.28
CA MET A 56 0.67 -2.55 -14.71
C MET A 56 2.06 -2.04 -15.10
N LEU A 57 2.20 -0.73 -15.27
CA LEU A 57 3.47 -0.02 -15.31
C LEU A 57 3.68 0.69 -13.97
N LEU A 58 4.71 0.28 -13.23
CA LEU A 58 5.12 0.97 -12.00
C LEU A 58 5.73 2.33 -12.35
N VAL A 59 5.24 3.38 -11.71
CA VAL A 59 5.71 4.76 -11.90
C VAL A 59 6.04 5.40 -10.57
N ASN A 60 7.15 6.16 -10.53
CA ASN A 60 7.62 6.87 -9.32
C ASN A 60 7.10 8.33 -9.26
N GLN A 61 6.49 8.80 -10.33
CA GLN A 61 5.94 10.15 -10.47
C GLN A 61 4.58 10.07 -11.15
N GLN A 62 3.86 11.18 -11.18
CA GLN A 62 2.59 11.27 -11.89
C GLN A 62 2.78 10.85 -13.36
N SER A 63 1.96 9.91 -13.79
CA SER A 63 1.95 9.35 -15.15
C SER A 63 1.06 10.13 -16.12
N GLY A 64 1.07 9.75 -17.40
CA GLY A 64 0.20 10.34 -18.41
C GLY A 64 0.63 11.74 -18.83
N ILE A 65 1.93 11.96 -19.05
CA ILE A 65 2.45 13.24 -19.55
C ILE A 65 1.99 13.43 -20.98
N LYS A 66 1.33 14.57 -21.26
CA LYS A 66 0.91 15.01 -22.58
C LYS A 66 2.03 15.73 -23.32
N TYR A 67 2.61 16.73 -22.67
CA TYR A 67 3.78 17.49 -23.15
C TYR A 67 4.45 18.21 -21.96
N LYS A 68 5.61 18.79 -22.20
CA LYS A 68 6.23 19.74 -21.29
C LYS A 68 6.02 21.16 -21.83
N ASN A 69 5.61 22.07 -20.97
CA ASN A 69 5.45 23.49 -21.34
C ASN A 69 6.81 24.15 -21.57
N THR A 70 6.81 25.42 -21.97
CA THR A 70 8.02 26.23 -22.23
C THR A 70 8.97 26.32 -21.03
N ASN A 71 8.45 26.20 -19.81
CA ASN A 71 9.23 26.21 -18.58
C ASN A 71 9.69 24.81 -18.13
N GLY A 72 9.51 23.78 -18.98
CA GLY A 72 9.89 22.40 -18.69
C GLY A 72 8.93 21.64 -17.76
N SER A 73 7.86 22.30 -17.27
CA SER A 73 6.89 21.65 -16.38
C SER A 73 5.97 20.71 -17.16
N PRO A 74 5.70 19.49 -16.64
CA PRO A 74 4.85 18.54 -17.33
C PRO A 74 3.37 18.94 -17.27
N VAL A 75 2.69 18.78 -18.40
CA VAL A 75 1.23 18.85 -18.54
C VAL A 75 0.73 17.44 -18.76
N TYR A 76 -0.31 17.04 -18.03
CA TYR A 76 -0.80 15.66 -18.00
C TYR A 76 -2.11 15.52 -18.78
N TRP A 77 -2.34 14.32 -19.29
CA TRP A 77 -3.64 13.97 -19.86
C TRP A 77 -4.72 13.97 -18.77
N GLY A 78 -5.82 14.60 -19.04
CA GLY A 78 -7.01 14.58 -18.17
C GLY A 78 -7.80 13.27 -18.31
N GLU A 79 -8.79 13.07 -17.44
CA GLU A 79 -9.65 11.88 -17.50
C GLU A 79 -10.55 11.83 -18.75
N SER A 80 -10.79 12.97 -19.41
CA SER A 80 -11.46 13.04 -20.72
C SER A 80 -10.69 12.30 -21.81
N ASP A 81 -9.36 12.25 -21.67
CA ASP A 81 -8.47 11.49 -22.54
C ASP A 81 -8.20 10.10 -21.92
N PHE A 82 -9.26 9.34 -21.72
CA PHE A 82 -9.32 8.13 -20.89
C PHE A 82 -8.14 7.18 -21.11
N ASP A 83 -7.89 6.76 -22.35
CA ASP A 83 -6.85 5.79 -22.67
C ASP A 83 -5.45 6.29 -22.28
N ARG A 84 -5.16 7.55 -22.57
CA ARG A 84 -3.86 8.16 -22.29
C ARG A 84 -3.68 8.56 -20.83
N HIS A 85 -4.80 8.76 -20.13
CA HIS A 85 -4.79 9.04 -18.71
C HIS A 85 -4.48 7.81 -17.88
N TYR A 86 -5.12 6.67 -18.19
CA TYR A 86 -5.02 5.45 -17.39
C TYR A 86 -3.98 4.46 -17.90
N PHE A 87 -3.68 4.44 -19.22
CA PHE A 87 -2.91 3.37 -19.84
C PHE A 87 -1.71 3.86 -20.64
N THR A 88 -0.74 2.97 -20.76
CA THR A 88 0.34 3.08 -21.72
C THR A 88 -0.16 2.69 -23.11
N LYS A 89 0.70 2.91 -24.15
CA LYS A 89 0.37 2.50 -25.54
C LYS A 89 0.18 0.99 -25.69
N ASP A 90 0.83 0.19 -24.86
CA ASP A 90 0.76 -1.28 -24.85
C ASP A 90 -0.26 -1.80 -23.81
N ILE A 91 -1.22 -0.96 -23.43
CA ILE A 91 -2.37 -1.29 -22.57
C ILE A 91 -1.94 -1.86 -21.21
N ARG A 92 -0.96 -1.23 -20.58
CA ARG A 92 -0.68 -1.41 -19.15
C ARG A 92 -1.23 -0.23 -18.35
N ILE A 93 -1.91 -0.51 -17.25
CA ILE A 93 -2.41 0.54 -16.38
C ILE A 93 -1.27 1.16 -15.58
N TYR A 94 -1.27 2.48 -15.41
CA TYR A 94 -0.29 3.15 -14.54
C TYR A 94 -0.57 2.87 -13.07
N SER A 95 0.47 2.58 -12.29
CA SER A 95 0.33 2.25 -10.86
C SER A 95 -0.28 3.39 -10.04
N ASP A 96 0.02 4.64 -10.39
CA ASP A 96 -0.53 5.84 -9.74
C ASP A 96 -2.01 6.13 -10.09
N LYS A 97 -2.61 5.35 -11.00
CA LYS A 97 -4.01 5.48 -11.44
C LYS A 97 -4.89 4.29 -11.06
N ILE A 98 -4.28 3.16 -10.69
CA ILE A 98 -5.02 1.89 -10.55
C ILE A 98 -6.08 1.96 -9.44
N SER A 99 -5.79 2.55 -8.28
CA SER A 99 -6.74 2.63 -7.17
C SER A 99 -7.92 3.53 -7.50
N LYS A 100 -7.68 4.64 -8.21
CA LYS A 100 -8.72 5.51 -8.73
C LYS A 100 -9.59 4.80 -9.77
N PHE A 101 -8.96 4.04 -10.66
CA PHE A 101 -9.66 3.23 -11.66
C PHE A 101 -10.60 2.23 -10.98
N VAL A 102 -10.10 1.44 -10.02
CA VAL A 102 -10.88 0.45 -9.26
C VAL A 102 -12.02 1.11 -8.47
N PHE A 103 -11.76 2.23 -7.81
CA PHE A 103 -12.80 2.99 -7.11
C PHE A 103 -13.93 3.40 -8.06
N LYS A 104 -13.59 3.87 -9.25
CA LYS A 104 -14.59 4.23 -10.28
C LYS A 104 -15.32 3.00 -10.83
N CYS A 105 -14.62 1.90 -11.10
CA CYS A 105 -15.25 0.64 -11.48
C CYS A 105 -16.29 0.20 -10.44
N ASN A 106 -15.93 0.25 -9.16
CA ASN A 106 -16.85 -0.09 -8.08
C ASN A 106 -18.10 0.81 -8.08
N SER A 107 -17.90 2.12 -8.21
CA SER A 107 -18.99 3.09 -8.25
C SER A 107 -19.92 2.90 -9.46
N GLN A 108 -19.38 2.67 -10.65
CA GLN A 108 -20.15 2.50 -11.88
C GLN A 108 -20.86 1.14 -11.96
N SER A 109 -20.35 0.14 -11.27
CA SER A 109 -20.93 -1.20 -11.24
C SER A 109 -21.85 -1.46 -10.03
N ASN A 110 -22.35 -0.42 -9.36
CA ASN A 110 -23.18 -0.53 -8.16
C ASN A 110 -22.54 -1.40 -7.08
N ASP A 111 -21.31 -1.06 -6.70
CA ASP A 111 -20.49 -1.73 -5.68
C ASP A 111 -20.14 -3.21 -5.99
N ALA A 112 -20.21 -3.62 -7.27
CA ALA A 112 -19.97 -5.01 -7.63
C ALA A 112 -18.55 -5.49 -7.31
N VAL A 113 -17.53 -4.61 -7.32
CA VAL A 113 -16.15 -4.96 -6.94
C VAL A 113 -16.13 -5.43 -5.47
N ILE A 114 -16.65 -4.62 -4.57
CA ILE A 114 -16.67 -4.94 -3.13
C ILE A 114 -17.59 -6.12 -2.86
N ASN A 115 -18.78 -6.15 -3.47
CA ASN A 115 -19.72 -7.26 -3.33
C ASN A 115 -19.13 -8.60 -3.80
N ARG A 116 -18.26 -8.58 -4.81
CA ARG A 116 -17.53 -9.80 -5.22
C ARG A 116 -16.46 -10.17 -4.20
N LEU A 117 -15.72 -9.21 -3.65
CA LEU A 117 -14.69 -9.47 -2.65
C LEU A 117 -15.30 -10.10 -1.38
N THR A 118 -16.48 -9.65 -0.93
CA THR A 118 -17.17 -10.25 0.24
C THR A 118 -17.60 -11.71 0.03
N ARG A 119 -17.67 -12.18 -1.21
CA ARG A 119 -17.96 -13.59 -1.54
C ARG A 119 -16.70 -14.45 -1.63
N ILE A 120 -15.53 -13.83 -1.72
CA ILE A 120 -14.24 -14.52 -1.89
C ILE A 120 -13.46 -14.55 -0.59
N TYR A 121 -13.51 -13.45 0.19
CA TYR A 121 -12.67 -13.25 1.36
C TYR A 121 -13.49 -12.93 2.61
N ASP A 122 -13.26 -13.70 3.67
CA ASP A 122 -13.73 -13.37 5.02
C ASP A 122 -12.78 -12.40 5.70
N TYR A 123 -11.49 -12.46 5.37
CA TYR A 123 -10.42 -11.66 5.97
C TYR A 123 -9.52 -11.06 4.90
N ILE A 124 -9.14 -9.81 5.07
CA ILE A 124 -8.09 -9.15 4.27
C ILE A 124 -7.06 -8.54 5.23
N PHE A 125 -5.81 -8.98 5.09
CA PHE A 125 -4.67 -8.45 5.84
C PHE A 125 -3.83 -7.58 4.90
N ILE A 126 -3.56 -6.33 5.29
CA ILE A 126 -2.77 -5.40 4.49
C ILE A 126 -1.55 -5.00 5.31
N ASP A 127 -0.38 -5.33 4.80
CA ASP A 127 0.92 -4.97 5.35
C ASP A 127 1.45 -3.68 4.70
N GLU A 128 2.34 -2.99 5.40
CA GLU A 128 2.96 -1.72 4.97
C GLU A 128 1.93 -0.63 4.63
N VAL A 129 0.87 -0.51 5.44
CA VAL A 129 -0.23 0.43 5.17
C VAL A 129 0.19 1.89 5.17
N GLN A 130 1.35 2.23 5.78
CA GLN A 130 1.89 3.60 5.76
C GLN A 130 2.27 4.08 4.35
N ASP A 131 2.43 3.18 3.39
CA ASP A 131 2.74 3.51 2.00
C ASP A 131 1.49 3.86 1.17
N LEU A 132 0.29 3.56 1.68
CA LEU A 132 -0.96 3.85 0.99
C LEU A 132 -1.25 5.34 0.92
N ALA A 133 -1.83 5.77 -0.19
CA ALA A 133 -2.15 7.18 -0.44
C ALA A 133 -3.36 7.33 -1.37
N GLY A 134 -3.87 8.56 -1.50
CA GLY A 134 -4.87 8.91 -2.52
C GLY A 134 -6.13 8.04 -2.47
N HIS A 135 -6.48 7.44 -3.61
CA HIS A 135 -7.65 6.58 -3.72
C HIS A 135 -7.53 5.21 -3.04
N ASP A 136 -6.33 4.79 -2.57
CA ASP A 136 -6.21 3.62 -1.72
C ASP A 136 -7.04 3.79 -0.44
N PHE A 137 -7.06 4.99 0.14
CA PHE A 137 -7.87 5.31 1.29
C PHE A 137 -9.38 5.18 1.03
N GLU A 138 -9.85 5.51 -0.20
CA GLU A 138 -11.24 5.25 -0.57
C GLU A 138 -11.54 3.75 -0.62
N LEU A 139 -10.64 2.95 -1.17
CA LEU A 139 -10.80 1.50 -1.20
C LEU A 139 -10.78 0.91 0.21
N LEU A 140 -9.92 1.39 1.10
CA LEU A 140 -9.95 1.01 2.52
C LEU A 140 -11.29 1.34 3.17
N LYS A 141 -11.85 2.54 2.94
CA LYS A 141 -13.19 2.91 3.45
C LYS A 141 -14.27 1.95 2.98
N LEU A 142 -14.22 1.53 1.72
CA LEU A 142 -15.17 0.56 1.18
C LEU A 142 -14.99 -0.82 1.82
N LEU A 143 -13.76 -1.28 2.01
CA LEU A 143 -13.47 -2.55 2.69
C LEU A 143 -13.95 -2.53 4.14
N PHE A 144 -13.67 -1.48 4.89
CA PHE A 144 -14.15 -1.31 6.26
C PHE A 144 -15.68 -1.23 6.41
N LYS A 145 -16.38 -0.80 5.35
CA LYS A 145 -17.85 -0.77 5.31
C LYS A 145 -18.46 -2.11 4.91
N SER A 146 -17.67 -3.02 4.40
CA SER A 146 -18.11 -4.34 3.95
C SER A 146 -18.21 -5.33 5.12
N SER A 147 -18.62 -6.57 4.83
CA SER A 147 -18.61 -7.66 5.81
C SER A 147 -17.25 -8.32 6.00
N ILE A 148 -16.22 -7.87 5.26
CA ILE A 148 -14.86 -8.42 5.37
C ILE A 148 -14.20 -7.92 6.64
N SER A 149 -13.59 -8.83 7.40
CA SER A 149 -12.73 -8.46 8.53
C SER A 149 -11.38 -7.97 7.99
N VAL A 150 -11.05 -6.71 8.28
CA VAL A 150 -9.82 -6.07 7.76
C VAL A 150 -8.82 -5.87 8.89
N LEU A 151 -7.58 -6.32 8.68
CA LEU A 151 -6.44 -6.05 9.54
C LEU A 151 -5.39 -5.27 8.76
N LEU A 152 -5.00 -4.12 9.31
CA LEU A 152 -3.95 -3.27 8.78
C LEU A 152 -2.72 -3.34 9.68
N VAL A 153 -1.55 -3.51 9.08
CA VAL A 153 -0.27 -3.52 9.78
C VAL A 153 0.68 -2.55 9.10
N GLY A 154 1.44 -1.80 9.87
CA GLY A 154 2.43 -0.87 9.32
C GLY A 154 3.20 -0.12 10.41
N ASP A 155 4.28 0.52 10.01
CA ASP A 155 5.07 1.39 10.89
C ASP A 155 5.11 2.81 10.30
N PRO A 156 4.49 3.80 10.94
CA PRO A 156 4.44 5.18 10.44
C PRO A 156 5.84 5.82 10.27
N ARG A 157 6.88 5.24 10.88
CA ARG A 157 8.27 5.68 10.73
C ARG A 157 8.94 5.20 9.44
N GLN A 158 8.38 4.16 8.79
CA GLN A 158 8.99 3.49 7.64
C GLN A 158 8.34 3.88 6.30
N VAL A 159 7.87 5.10 6.18
CA VAL A 159 7.35 5.59 4.88
C VAL A 159 8.52 5.80 3.92
N THR A 160 8.71 4.85 3.01
CA THR A 160 9.77 4.91 2.01
C THR A 160 9.27 5.16 0.60
N TYR A 161 8.04 4.75 0.32
CA TYR A 161 7.44 4.85 -1.01
C TYR A 161 5.92 5.00 -0.88
N LEU A 162 5.39 6.06 -1.47
CA LEU A 162 3.94 6.24 -1.53
C LEU A 162 3.38 5.62 -2.81
N THR A 163 2.27 4.91 -2.70
CA THR A 163 1.55 4.29 -3.83
C THR A 163 1.11 5.33 -4.86
N HIS A 164 0.80 6.57 -4.42
CA HIS A 164 0.31 7.66 -5.26
C HIS A 164 0.86 9.01 -4.84
N THR A 165 0.93 9.92 -5.82
CA THR A 165 1.23 11.34 -5.61
C THR A 165 -0.01 12.23 -5.58
N GLU A 166 -1.21 11.66 -5.66
CA GLU A 166 -2.47 12.38 -5.71
C GLU A 166 -2.67 13.36 -4.54
N ARG A 167 -3.40 14.46 -4.80
CA ARG A 167 -3.74 15.45 -3.77
C ARG A 167 -4.86 14.99 -2.84
N LYS A 168 -5.66 14.00 -3.29
CA LYS A 168 -6.71 13.41 -2.45
C LYS A 168 -6.09 12.82 -1.20
N TYR A 169 -6.64 13.13 -0.04
CA TYR A 169 -6.13 12.69 1.26
C TYR A 169 -4.66 13.04 1.54
N ALA A 170 -4.11 14.07 0.90
CA ALA A 170 -2.71 14.47 1.07
C ALA A 170 -2.32 14.71 2.55
N LYS A 171 -3.28 15.12 3.40
CA LYS A 171 -3.08 15.34 4.83
C LYS A 171 -2.77 14.06 5.62
N TYR A 172 -3.14 12.89 5.06
CA TYR A 172 -2.93 11.58 5.69
C TYR A 172 -1.74 10.81 5.11
N LYS A 173 -0.99 11.40 4.20
CA LYS A 173 0.28 10.83 3.72
C LYS A 173 1.31 10.75 4.85
N ASN A 174 2.39 10.03 4.57
CA ASN A 174 3.52 9.89 5.50
C ASN A 174 3.14 9.20 6.82
N GLY A 175 2.47 8.05 6.71
CA GLY A 175 2.20 7.17 7.85
C GLY A 175 1.01 7.60 8.72
N LYS A 176 0.24 8.62 8.35
CA LYS A 176 -0.90 9.14 9.13
C LYS A 176 -2.18 8.32 8.94
N ILE A 177 -2.04 7.00 8.84
CA ILE A 177 -3.17 6.07 8.67
C ILE A 177 -4.12 6.09 9.88
N GLN A 178 -3.59 6.25 11.09
CA GLN A 178 -4.39 6.37 12.30
C GLN A 178 -5.29 7.60 12.24
N GLU A 179 -4.75 8.77 11.93
CA GLU A 179 -5.54 10.00 11.76
C GLU A 179 -6.63 9.83 10.68
N PHE A 180 -6.32 9.09 9.60
CA PHE A 180 -7.31 8.78 8.57
C PHE A 180 -8.44 7.91 9.12
N ILE A 181 -8.13 6.85 9.85
CA ILE A 181 -9.12 5.94 10.44
C ILE A 181 -10.04 6.71 11.38
N GLU A 182 -9.48 7.50 12.28
CA GLU A 182 -10.24 8.28 13.29
C GLU A 182 -11.15 9.33 12.65
N ASN A 183 -10.68 10.02 11.60
CA ASN A 183 -11.40 11.15 11.02
C ASN A 183 -12.35 10.77 9.88
N GLU A 184 -12.08 9.69 9.14
CA GLU A 184 -12.75 9.42 7.85
C GLU A 184 -13.67 8.19 7.86
N LEU A 185 -13.47 7.23 8.79
CA LEU A 185 -14.31 6.02 8.78
C LEU A 185 -15.71 6.25 9.35
N GLY A 186 -15.86 7.28 10.18
CA GLY A 186 -17.17 7.62 10.80
C GLY A 186 -17.54 6.67 11.96
N ARG A 187 -18.48 7.13 12.79
CA ARG A 187 -18.84 6.50 14.09
C ARG A 187 -19.48 5.11 13.98
N ARG A 188 -19.91 4.70 12.79
CA ARG A 188 -20.59 3.40 12.58
C ARG A 188 -19.62 2.25 12.34
N ILE A 189 -18.34 2.55 12.10
CA ILE A 189 -17.31 1.55 11.84
C ILE A 189 -16.50 1.41 13.11
N THR A 190 -16.55 0.22 13.71
CA THR A 190 -15.70 -0.10 14.85
C THR A 190 -14.31 -0.49 14.34
N CYS A 191 -13.31 0.27 14.74
CA CYS A 191 -11.90 -0.03 14.44
C CYS A 191 -11.11 0.08 15.76
N THR A 192 -10.33 -0.94 16.07
CA THR A 192 -9.42 -0.94 17.22
C THR A 192 -8.03 -0.64 16.72
N ILE A 193 -7.38 0.35 17.33
CA ILE A 193 -6.00 0.71 17.04
C ILE A 193 -5.13 0.17 18.17
N ASP A 194 -4.13 -0.64 17.83
CA ASP A 194 -3.18 -1.22 18.78
C ASP A 194 -1.75 -0.76 18.41
N GLU A 195 -1.16 0.03 19.29
CA GLU A 195 0.21 0.54 19.17
C GLU A 195 1.20 -0.23 20.03
N THR A 196 0.75 -1.25 20.76
CA THR A 196 1.52 -1.91 21.80
C THR A 196 2.02 -3.30 21.44
N THR A 197 1.21 -4.09 20.73
CA THR A 197 1.52 -5.49 20.40
C THR A 197 2.80 -5.62 19.56
N LEU A 198 3.07 -4.69 18.64
CA LEU A 198 4.25 -4.71 17.77
C LEU A 198 5.34 -3.71 18.20
N ALA A 199 5.33 -3.26 19.45
CA ALA A 199 6.33 -2.30 19.97
C ALA A 199 7.77 -2.86 20.04
N ALA A 200 7.94 -4.18 20.09
CA ALA A 200 9.24 -4.82 20.17
C ALA A 200 9.82 -5.17 18.79
N SER A 201 10.94 -4.58 18.45
CA SER A 201 11.68 -4.91 17.22
C SER A 201 12.47 -6.21 17.39
N HIS A 202 12.23 -7.17 16.49
CA HIS A 202 13.01 -8.40 16.37
C HIS A 202 14.21 -8.26 15.42
N ARG A 203 14.40 -7.10 14.82
CA ARG A 203 15.43 -6.81 13.83
C ARG A 203 16.51 -5.87 14.37
N CYS A 204 16.10 -4.87 15.15
CA CYS A 204 16.96 -3.77 15.55
C CYS A 204 17.47 -3.93 16.98
N SER A 205 18.74 -3.60 17.19
CA SER A 205 19.37 -3.56 18.51
C SER A 205 18.84 -2.40 19.37
N LYS A 206 19.05 -2.45 20.69
CA LYS A 206 18.64 -1.38 21.61
C LYS A 206 19.11 0.02 21.19
N PRO A 207 20.39 0.24 20.79
CA PRO A 207 20.84 1.56 20.34
C PRO A 207 20.10 2.07 19.10
N ILE A 208 19.77 1.16 18.14
CA ILE A 208 19.02 1.53 16.93
C ILE A 208 17.57 1.89 17.28
N CYS A 209 16.92 1.09 18.13
CA CYS A 209 15.56 1.40 18.60
C CYS A 209 15.50 2.75 19.33
N LYS A 210 16.46 3.00 20.24
CA LYS A 210 16.57 4.27 20.96
C LYS A 210 16.75 5.46 20.00
N TYR A 211 17.65 5.32 19.02
CA TYR A 211 17.87 6.37 18.00
C TYR A 211 16.61 6.63 17.17
N SER A 212 15.94 5.56 16.72
CA SER A 212 14.67 5.68 15.99
C SER A 212 13.60 6.43 16.80
N SER A 213 13.45 6.09 18.08
CA SER A 213 12.50 6.77 18.97
C SER A 213 12.85 8.25 19.19
N GLN A 214 14.12 8.62 19.18
CA GLN A 214 14.54 10.02 19.25
C GLN A 214 14.20 10.83 17.98
N LEU A 215 14.21 10.17 16.81
CA LEU A 215 13.84 10.83 15.55
C LEU A 215 12.33 11.06 15.43
N TYR A 216 11.53 10.27 16.14
CA TYR A 216 10.06 10.32 16.10
C TYR A 216 9.50 10.41 17.53
N PRO A 217 9.70 11.55 18.22
CA PRO A 217 9.30 11.69 19.62
C PRO A 217 7.80 11.64 19.87
N ASP A 218 7.01 11.92 18.82
CA ASP A 218 5.54 11.89 18.89
C ASP A 218 4.94 10.49 18.72
N LEU A 219 5.78 9.48 18.44
CA LEU A 219 5.34 8.08 18.28
C LEU A 219 5.78 7.25 19.49
N SER A 220 5.00 6.18 19.76
CA SER A 220 5.30 5.22 20.83
C SER A 220 6.72 4.67 20.72
N GLU A 221 7.41 4.53 21.84
CA GLU A 221 8.80 4.08 21.85
C GLU A 221 8.94 2.65 21.33
N THR A 222 9.89 2.43 20.41
CA THR A 222 10.24 1.09 19.94
C THR A 222 11.28 0.49 20.86
N THR A 223 11.02 -0.71 21.34
CA THR A 223 11.97 -1.49 22.15
C THR A 223 12.62 -2.61 21.34
N SER A 224 13.77 -3.09 21.76
CA SER A 224 14.38 -4.28 21.18
C SER A 224 13.85 -5.52 21.90
N CYS A 225 13.50 -6.58 21.17
CA CYS A 225 13.08 -7.83 21.80
C CYS A 225 14.22 -8.47 22.60
N SER A 226 13.84 -9.26 23.60
CA SER A 226 14.79 -10.06 24.40
C SER A 226 15.07 -11.45 23.82
N CYS A 227 14.28 -11.89 22.82
CA CYS A 227 14.32 -13.26 22.29
C CYS A 227 15.25 -13.42 21.08
N CYS A 228 15.59 -12.34 20.38
CA CYS A 228 16.47 -12.39 19.22
C CYS A 228 17.92 -12.15 19.64
N ARG A 229 18.82 -13.02 19.20
CA ARG A 229 20.26 -12.83 19.43
C ARG A 229 20.74 -11.62 18.64
N GLN A 230 21.22 -10.61 19.36
CA GLN A 230 21.86 -9.43 18.81
C GLN A 230 23.35 -9.38 19.20
N SER A 231 23.91 -10.53 19.60
CA SER A 231 24.91 -10.56 20.61
C SER A 231 26.36 -10.59 20.16
N ASP A 232 26.69 -10.83 18.92
CA ASP A 232 28.08 -11.13 18.60
C ASP A 232 28.83 -10.04 17.80
N ILE A 233 28.18 -8.87 17.65
CA ILE A 233 28.80 -7.72 17.01
C ILE A 233 29.20 -6.70 18.06
N SER A 234 30.52 -6.43 18.15
CA SER A 234 31.10 -5.50 19.13
C SER A 234 30.66 -4.04 18.91
N HIS A 235 30.24 -3.69 17.66
CA HIS A 235 29.75 -2.38 17.32
C HIS A 235 28.29 -2.45 16.91
N GLN A 236 27.40 -1.91 17.74
CA GLN A 236 25.96 -1.83 17.48
C GLN A 236 25.51 -0.39 17.64
N GLY A 237 24.79 0.13 16.63
CA GLY A 237 24.22 1.47 16.71
C GLY A 237 24.09 2.15 15.36
N VAL A 238 24.00 3.47 15.43
CA VAL A 238 23.96 4.35 14.28
C VAL A 238 25.29 5.11 14.21
N PHE A 239 25.97 5.02 13.08
CA PHE A 239 27.27 5.63 12.85
C PHE A 239 27.16 6.65 11.72
N LEU A 240 27.78 7.81 11.91
CA LEU A 240 27.99 8.78 10.87
C LEU A 240 29.38 8.54 10.27
N VAL A 241 29.42 8.19 9.00
CA VAL A 241 30.66 7.99 8.25
C VAL A 241 30.79 9.03 7.14
N LYS A 242 32.02 9.45 6.83
CA LYS A 242 32.26 10.28 5.65
C LYS A 242 32.24 9.41 4.40
N PRO A 243 31.88 9.98 3.21
CA PRO A 243 31.87 9.22 1.96
C PRO A 243 33.17 8.48 1.63
N GLY A 244 34.34 8.99 2.06
CA GLY A 244 35.63 8.34 1.86
C GLY A 244 36.00 7.25 2.91
N ASP A 245 35.13 7.00 3.88
CA ASP A 245 35.37 5.95 4.91
C ASP A 245 34.57 4.68 4.62
N LEU A 246 33.98 4.56 3.43
CA LEU A 246 33.13 3.45 2.98
C LEU A 246 33.86 2.48 2.02
N ASP A 247 35.17 2.34 2.12
CA ASP A 247 35.99 1.39 1.35
C ASP A 247 35.94 -0.04 1.92
#